data_10f87d689dea1258718bbf1d4e144e63
#
_entry.id   10f87d689dea1258718bbf1d4e144e63
#
_cell.length_a   1.000
_cell.length_b   1.000
_cell.length_c   1.000
_cell.angle_alpha   90.00
_cell.angle_beta   90.00
_cell.angle_gamma   90.00
#
_symmetry.space_group_name_H-M   'P 1'
#
loop_
_entity.id
_entity.type
_entity.pdbx_description
1 polymer ?
#
loop_
_entity_poly.entity_id
_entity_poly.type
_entity_poly.pdbx_seq_one_letter_code
_entity_poly.pdbx_strand_id
1 'polypeptide(L)'
;MSTQASTAHQVRADALAPASMRTSFSVVRQCPRWPHRGWWLGFWAVFCAKMVCFVGSSALTGFAVTALATGDTARFFSLAAVIALALVGEQAFNTVGEYLLSARSKFVGVDLRAAGVEATLRAPIPEVMELGTGNVLTRLTSDIDAFVRVVNSIGVRLLTSLLLFPFTAASMLALSPWFIVVFLIIGALLVPMVRVAARDIPVAANLLSSAEARRNQILLDTIRGLPTIKALRIGPWAIGRFRRQSWATVQAEADFIPQMIRLLRWGSIVYGVLALSTMAVAVALVSQSTISAGAGAAAMVLVLRLEMAVFNVLFFAGDIQRAATSLGRAVALALLGSESRHLPDGPELVRPVPVRLDDVTFAYPGGAAILNNLSIALEPGTTTALVGASGAGKSTVAGLIAGLHYPTAGTIRIGNVVTRDVNNSWLARNVSLISQEVHLFSGSLRNDLKVAAPQASDEQLLDVLAEVGLSPRSESWVRWLPQGLDTAIGAGNDDLPPEIAQQIALARIIVRDAPVLIMDEATSEAGSQSGRALEQAAIRTAKGRTTLVVAHRLDQAMAADRVVVMDHGQIIEDGTHDDLVAAGGAYADLFRRWSGTKEEE
;
A
#
# COMPACT_ATOMS: atom_id res chain seq x y z
N MET A 1 10.14 -23.23 -21.10
CA MET A 1 10.56 -21.84 -20.81
C MET A 1 9.45 -20.92 -20.25
N SER A 2 8.18 -21.36 -20.18
CA SER A 2 7.06 -20.53 -19.67
C SER A 2 6.82 -20.57 -18.15
N THR A 3 7.38 -21.53 -17.43
CA THR A 3 7.18 -21.71 -15.98
C THR A 3 8.13 -20.86 -15.12
N GLN A 4 9.29 -20.48 -15.63
CA GLN A 4 10.25 -19.64 -14.92
C GLN A 4 9.88 -18.14 -14.94
N ALA A 5 9.19 -17.68 -15.98
CA ALA A 5 8.71 -16.27 -16.05
C ALA A 5 7.56 -16.00 -15.06
N SER A 6 6.72 -17.01 -14.79
CA SER A 6 5.62 -16.90 -13.81
C SER A 6 6.11 -16.85 -12.37
N THR A 7 7.18 -17.58 -12.03
CA THR A 7 7.79 -17.54 -10.69
C THR A 7 8.56 -16.25 -10.44
N ALA A 8 9.21 -15.67 -11.44
CA ALA A 8 9.90 -14.39 -11.32
C ALA A 8 8.93 -13.22 -11.08
N HIS A 9 7.71 -13.27 -11.63
CA HIS A 9 6.68 -12.24 -11.38
C HIS A 9 6.02 -12.38 -10.01
N GLN A 10 5.93 -13.59 -9.45
CA GLN A 10 5.42 -13.81 -8.09
C GLN A 10 6.43 -13.43 -6.99
N VAL A 11 7.72 -13.58 -7.24
CA VAL A 11 8.79 -13.14 -6.30
C VAL A 11 8.90 -11.61 -6.26
N ARG A 12 8.47 -10.88 -7.31
CA ARG A 12 8.43 -9.41 -7.34
C ARG A 12 7.29 -8.77 -6.53
N ALA A 13 6.27 -9.53 -6.14
CA ALA A 13 5.13 -8.99 -5.38
C ALA A 13 5.43 -8.75 -3.89
N ASP A 14 6.56 -9.25 -3.36
CA ASP A 14 6.96 -9.12 -1.96
C ASP A 14 8.32 -8.40 -1.81
N ALA A 15 8.51 -7.28 -2.51
CA ALA A 15 9.72 -6.46 -2.38
C ALA A 15 9.97 -5.96 -0.94
N LEU A 16 8.92 -5.89 -0.11
CA LEU A 16 9.03 -5.68 1.34
C LEU A 16 8.35 -6.82 2.08
N ALA A 17 9.14 -7.62 2.80
CA ALA A 17 8.60 -8.62 3.72
C ALA A 17 7.72 -7.96 4.80
N PRO A 18 6.64 -8.60 5.25
CA PRO A 18 5.82 -8.08 6.35
C PRO A 18 6.68 -7.88 7.61
N ALA A 19 6.53 -6.74 8.26
CA ALA A 19 7.19 -6.49 9.53
C ALA A 19 6.78 -7.52 10.59
N SER A 20 7.69 -7.88 11.50
CA SER A 20 7.38 -8.79 12.60
C SER A 20 6.27 -8.22 13.48
N MET A 21 5.51 -9.08 14.17
CA MET A 21 4.47 -8.63 15.11
C MET A 21 5.01 -7.70 16.20
N ARG A 22 6.24 -7.94 16.67
CA ARG A 22 6.90 -7.06 17.64
C ARG A 22 7.15 -5.67 17.08
N THR A 23 7.70 -5.60 15.88
CA THR A 23 7.97 -4.35 15.16
C THR A 23 6.65 -3.62 14.87
N SER A 24 5.65 -4.35 14.38
CA SER A 24 4.33 -3.78 14.08
C SER A 24 3.68 -3.16 15.32
N PHE A 25 3.73 -3.86 16.46
CA PHE A 25 3.19 -3.35 17.71
C PHE A 25 3.97 -2.12 18.23
N SER A 26 5.31 -2.11 18.07
CA SER A 26 6.14 -0.96 18.49
C SER A 26 5.80 0.30 17.69
N VAL A 27 5.60 0.18 16.37
CA VAL A 27 5.23 1.30 15.49
C VAL A 27 3.82 1.79 15.82
N VAL A 28 2.86 0.88 15.94
CA VAL A 28 1.48 1.23 16.32
C VAL A 28 1.44 1.96 17.69
N ARG A 29 2.26 1.53 18.64
CA ARG A 29 2.36 2.19 19.96
C ARG A 29 2.95 3.60 19.90
N GLN A 30 3.73 3.91 18.86
CA GLN A 30 4.30 5.24 18.64
C GLN A 30 3.33 6.19 17.90
N CYS A 31 2.20 5.70 17.40
CA CYS A 31 1.19 6.54 16.75
C CYS A 31 0.71 7.65 17.72
N PRO A 32 0.58 8.91 17.26
CA PRO A 32 0.19 10.04 18.10
C PRO A 32 -1.14 9.82 18.85
N ARG A 33 -2.07 9.09 18.21
CA ARG A 33 -3.40 8.80 18.77
C ARG A 33 -3.49 7.44 19.47
N TRP A 34 -2.35 6.80 19.77
CA TRP A 34 -2.34 5.60 20.59
C TRP A 34 -2.94 5.88 21.96
N PRO A 35 -3.77 4.97 22.52
CA PRO A 35 -4.44 5.20 23.78
C PRO A 35 -3.45 5.43 24.93
N HIS A 36 -3.65 6.50 25.70
CA HIS A 36 -2.89 6.75 26.91
C HIS A 36 -3.32 5.81 28.06
N ARG A 37 -2.54 5.74 29.13
CA ARG A 37 -2.78 4.79 30.23
C ARG A 37 -4.18 4.93 30.86
N GLY A 38 -4.68 6.17 31.00
CA GLY A 38 -6.03 6.40 31.55
C GLY A 38 -7.15 5.83 30.68
N TRP A 39 -7.00 5.87 29.35
CA TRP A 39 -7.96 5.25 28.44
C TRP A 39 -8.00 3.72 28.62
N TRP A 40 -6.83 3.08 28.77
CA TRP A 40 -6.77 1.64 29.03
C TRP A 40 -7.42 1.27 30.36
N LEU A 41 -7.23 2.08 31.40
CA LEU A 41 -7.91 1.87 32.68
C LEU A 41 -9.43 1.96 32.52
N GLY A 42 -9.94 2.97 31.82
CA GLY A 42 -11.37 3.09 31.51
C GLY A 42 -11.92 1.93 30.69
N PHE A 43 -11.19 1.50 29.66
CA PHE A 43 -11.56 0.34 28.83
C PHE A 43 -11.65 -0.94 29.66
N TRP A 44 -10.64 -1.23 30.49
CA TRP A 44 -10.64 -2.40 31.35
C TRP A 44 -11.72 -2.32 32.45
N ALA A 45 -12.02 -1.12 32.96
CA ALA A 45 -13.11 -0.93 33.93
C ALA A 45 -14.47 -1.29 33.32
N VAL A 46 -14.74 -0.83 32.08
CA VAL A 46 -15.95 -1.21 31.31
C VAL A 46 -16.02 -2.73 31.12
N PHE A 47 -14.88 -3.32 30.78
CA PHE A 47 -14.79 -4.77 30.58
C PHE A 47 -15.01 -5.58 31.84
N CYS A 48 -14.42 -5.15 32.96
CA CYS A 48 -14.67 -5.77 34.28
C CYS A 48 -16.13 -5.62 34.70
N ALA A 49 -16.73 -4.45 34.54
CA ALA A 49 -18.16 -4.23 34.82
C ALA A 49 -19.05 -5.18 33.99
N LYS A 50 -18.74 -5.36 32.68
CA LYS A 50 -19.41 -6.35 31.83
C LYS A 50 -19.29 -7.76 32.42
N MET A 51 -18.08 -8.19 32.85
CA MET A 51 -17.86 -9.53 33.43
C MET A 51 -18.60 -9.70 34.74
N VAL A 52 -18.65 -8.68 35.58
CA VAL A 52 -19.45 -8.71 36.83
C VAL A 52 -20.94 -8.89 36.53
N CYS A 53 -21.48 -8.15 35.54
CA CYS A 53 -22.86 -8.33 35.11
C CYS A 53 -23.12 -9.75 34.56
N PHE A 54 -22.20 -10.28 33.77
CA PHE A 54 -22.27 -11.62 33.18
C PHE A 54 -22.29 -12.72 34.24
N VAL A 55 -21.31 -12.73 35.16
CA VAL A 55 -21.20 -13.73 36.25
C VAL A 55 -22.32 -13.52 37.25
N GLY A 56 -22.61 -12.25 37.60
CA GLY A 56 -23.65 -11.89 38.54
C GLY A 56 -25.04 -12.35 38.09
N SER A 57 -25.41 -12.13 36.83
CA SER A 57 -26.69 -12.62 36.32
C SER A 57 -26.83 -14.14 36.39
N SER A 58 -25.73 -14.88 36.15
CA SER A 58 -25.72 -16.34 36.24
C SER A 58 -25.85 -16.82 37.70
N ALA A 59 -25.17 -16.20 38.64
CA ALA A 59 -25.27 -16.51 40.07
C ALA A 59 -26.67 -16.19 40.61
N LEU A 60 -27.24 -15.02 40.25
CA LEU A 60 -28.58 -14.62 40.63
C LEU A 60 -29.65 -15.57 40.08
N THR A 61 -29.44 -16.18 38.91
CA THR A 61 -30.32 -17.24 38.40
C THR A 61 -30.38 -18.44 39.35
N GLY A 62 -29.24 -18.82 39.95
CA GLY A 62 -29.22 -19.86 40.98
C GLY A 62 -30.06 -19.52 42.22
N PHE A 63 -29.96 -18.27 42.71
CA PHE A 63 -30.81 -17.82 43.82
C PHE A 63 -32.29 -17.75 43.41
N ALA A 64 -32.61 -17.35 42.17
CA ALA A 64 -34.00 -17.34 41.69
C ALA A 64 -34.59 -18.76 41.65
N VAL A 65 -33.81 -19.75 41.18
CA VAL A 65 -34.22 -21.16 41.21
C VAL A 65 -34.48 -21.65 42.64
N THR A 66 -33.63 -21.27 43.60
CA THR A 66 -33.82 -21.61 45.01
C THR A 66 -35.09 -20.95 45.58
N ALA A 67 -35.34 -19.68 45.31
CA ALA A 67 -36.56 -18.97 45.73
C ALA A 67 -37.84 -19.61 45.18
N LEU A 68 -37.80 -20.04 43.90
CA LEU A 68 -38.92 -20.74 43.28
C LEU A 68 -39.16 -22.11 43.95
N ALA A 69 -38.11 -22.86 44.25
CA ALA A 69 -38.19 -24.17 44.91
C ALA A 69 -38.74 -24.07 46.35
N THR A 70 -38.52 -22.95 47.04
CA THR A 70 -39.04 -22.69 48.39
C THR A 70 -40.41 -22.01 48.40
N GLY A 71 -41.01 -21.71 47.22
CA GLY A 71 -42.29 -21.06 47.09
C GLY A 71 -42.30 -19.54 47.33
N ASP A 72 -41.14 -18.91 47.48
CA ASP A 72 -41.01 -17.46 47.72
C ASP A 72 -41.10 -16.71 46.39
N THR A 73 -42.33 -16.48 45.95
CA THR A 73 -42.61 -15.80 44.66
C THR A 73 -42.19 -14.35 44.66
N ALA A 74 -42.29 -13.63 45.78
CA ALA A 74 -41.87 -12.23 45.86
C ALA A 74 -40.35 -12.08 45.64
N ARG A 75 -39.57 -12.94 46.27
CA ARG A 75 -38.12 -13.00 46.12
C ARG A 75 -37.71 -13.43 44.69
N PHE A 76 -38.45 -14.38 44.10
CA PHE A 76 -38.23 -14.77 42.70
C PHE A 76 -38.39 -13.60 41.75
N PHE A 77 -39.50 -12.82 41.83
CA PHE A 77 -39.73 -11.67 40.93
C PHE A 77 -38.70 -10.55 41.17
N SER A 78 -38.29 -10.29 42.40
CA SER A 78 -37.25 -9.31 42.69
C SER A 78 -35.90 -9.71 42.07
N LEU A 79 -35.51 -10.99 42.19
CA LEU A 79 -34.30 -11.53 41.56
C LEU A 79 -34.37 -11.51 40.05
N ALA A 80 -35.53 -11.85 39.47
CA ALA A 80 -35.74 -11.78 38.04
C ALA A 80 -35.56 -10.35 37.49
N ALA A 81 -36.05 -9.34 38.20
CA ALA A 81 -35.86 -7.93 37.84
C ALA A 81 -34.35 -7.52 37.87
N VAL A 82 -33.61 -7.97 38.90
CA VAL A 82 -32.16 -7.70 39.00
C VAL A 82 -31.38 -8.43 37.90
N ILE A 83 -31.76 -9.69 37.58
CA ILE A 83 -31.18 -10.42 36.45
C ILE A 83 -31.40 -9.68 35.13
N ALA A 84 -32.64 -9.21 34.89
CA ALA A 84 -32.94 -8.42 33.68
C ALA A 84 -32.09 -7.14 33.60
N LEU A 85 -31.94 -6.43 34.72
CA LEU A 85 -31.09 -5.24 34.80
C LEU A 85 -29.62 -5.59 34.53
N ALA A 86 -29.11 -6.68 35.08
CA ALA A 86 -27.74 -7.14 34.85
C ALA A 86 -27.48 -7.52 33.38
N LEU A 87 -28.45 -8.17 32.70
CA LEU A 87 -28.38 -8.49 31.31
C LEU A 87 -28.37 -7.22 30.41
N VAL A 88 -29.21 -6.24 30.72
CA VAL A 88 -29.20 -4.93 30.06
C VAL A 88 -27.86 -4.22 30.27
N GLY A 89 -27.35 -4.23 31.53
CA GLY A 89 -26.05 -3.67 31.88
C GLY A 89 -24.89 -4.35 31.12
N GLU A 90 -24.91 -5.68 31.06
CA GLU A 90 -23.93 -6.45 30.27
C GLU A 90 -23.90 -6.00 28.82
N GLN A 91 -25.08 -5.84 28.19
CA GLN A 91 -25.16 -5.42 26.79
C GLN A 91 -24.76 -3.96 26.58
N ALA A 92 -25.11 -3.09 27.52
CA ALA A 92 -24.68 -1.69 27.49
C ALA A 92 -23.13 -1.58 27.59
N PHE A 93 -22.50 -2.28 28.54
CA PHE A 93 -21.04 -2.31 28.64
C PHE A 93 -20.37 -2.95 27.43
N ASN A 94 -20.98 -3.98 26.82
CA ASN A 94 -20.49 -4.55 25.57
C ASN A 94 -20.46 -3.50 24.45
N THR A 95 -21.57 -2.78 24.25
CA THR A 95 -21.68 -1.72 23.23
C THR A 95 -20.69 -0.58 23.45
N VAL A 96 -20.52 -0.16 24.70
CA VAL A 96 -19.51 0.86 25.06
C VAL A 96 -18.10 0.34 24.76
N GLY A 97 -17.78 -0.89 25.09
CA GLY A 97 -16.48 -1.51 24.79
C GLY A 97 -16.21 -1.59 23.29
N GLU A 98 -17.21 -2.00 22.49
CA GLU A 98 -17.13 -2.03 21.03
C GLU A 98 -16.92 -0.62 20.45
N TYR A 99 -17.65 0.37 20.92
CA TYR A 99 -17.50 1.77 20.50
C TYR A 99 -16.09 2.30 20.79
N LEU A 100 -15.60 2.11 22.02
CA LEU A 100 -14.28 2.57 22.45
C LEU A 100 -13.16 1.95 21.59
N LEU A 101 -13.21 0.64 21.37
CA LEU A 101 -12.20 -0.06 20.57
C LEU A 101 -12.29 0.33 19.10
N SER A 102 -13.52 0.42 18.55
CA SER A 102 -13.76 0.83 17.17
C SER A 102 -13.26 2.24 16.89
N ALA A 103 -13.56 3.20 17.76
CA ALA A 103 -13.09 4.57 17.59
C ALA A 103 -11.55 4.62 17.57
N ARG A 104 -10.89 3.91 18.50
CA ARG A 104 -9.42 3.93 18.58
C ARG A 104 -8.74 3.22 17.43
N SER A 105 -9.25 2.08 16.98
CA SER A 105 -8.70 1.39 15.82
C SER A 105 -8.74 2.23 14.55
N LYS A 106 -9.82 2.99 14.35
CA LYS A 106 -9.94 3.94 13.23
C LYS A 106 -8.90 5.06 13.30
N PHE A 107 -8.68 5.64 14.47
CA PHE A 107 -7.64 6.66 14.65
C PHE A 107 -6.24 6.12 14.39
N VAL A 108 -5.92 4.91 14.89
CA VAL A 108 -4.66 4.24 14.58
C VAL A 108 -4.53 3.99 13.07
N GLY A 109 -5.61 3.61 12.40
CA GLY A 109 -5.63 3.46 10.94
C GLY A 109 -5.30 4.76 10.19
N VAL A 110 -5.82 5.91 10.67
CA VAL A 110 -5.47 7.23 10.10
C VAL A 110 -4.00 7.55 10.30
N ASP A 111 -3.47 7.31 11.51
CA ASP A 111 -2.06 7.59 11.81
C ASP A 111 -1.12 6.70 11.00
N LEU A 112 -1.46 5.40 10.82
CA LEU A 112 -0.68 4.48 9.98
C LEU A 112 -0.70 4.90 8.50
N ARG A 113 -1.83 5.37 7.99
CA ARG A 113 -1.89 5.92 6.62
C ARG A 113 -1.01 7.14 6.47
N ALA A 114 -1.09 8.08 7.42
CA ALA A 114 -0.26 9.27 7.40
C ALA A 114 1.24 8.91 7.46
N ALA A 115 1.63 8.00 8.35
CA ALA A 115 3.01 7.52 8.46
C ALA A 115 3.47 6.80 7.18
N GLY A 116 2.60 5.99 6.55
CA GLY A 116 2.91 5.30 5.30
C GLY A 116 3.07 6.26 4.12
N VAL A 117 2.19 7.27 3.99
CA VAL A 117 2.32 8.33 2.98
C VAL A 117 3.61 9.12 3.19
N GLU A 118 3.87 9.55 4.42
CA GLU A 118 5.08 10.29 4.77
C GLU A 118 6.36 9.49 4.48
N ALA A 119 6.37 8.20 4.83
CA ALA A 119 7.49 7.31 4.54
C ALA A 119 7.69 7.14 3.03
N THR A 120 6.62 6.94 2.27
CA THR A 120 6.67 6.81 0.80
C THR A 120 7.19 8.07 0.12
N LEU A 121 6.77 9.25 0.59
CA LEU A 121 7.22 10.53 0.03
C LEU A 121 8.67 10.86 0.39
N ARG A 122 9.17 10.36 1.51
CA ARG A 122 10.56 10.55 1.96
C ARG A 122 11.52 9.47 1.49
N ALA A 123 11.00 8.30 1.12
CA ALA A 123 11.83 7.21 0.64
C ALA A 123 12.51 7.58 -0.68
N PRO A 124 13.71 7.03 -0.96
CA PRO A 124 14.33 7.15 -2.26
C PRO A 124 13.39 6.66 -3.37
N ILE A 125 13.32 7.42 -4.47
CA ILE A 125 12.43 7.09 -5.59
C ILE A 125 12.65 5.65 -6.10
N PRO A 126 13.89 5.14 -6.22
CA PRO A 126 14.12 3.75 -6.65
C PRO A 126 13.41 2.72 -5.79
N GLU A 127 13.42 2.88 -4.47
CA GLU A 127 12.77 1.95 -3.54
C GLU A 127 11.25 1.92 -3.74
N VAL A 128 10.66 3.10 -3.99
CA VAL A 128 9.21 3.22 -4.24
C VAL A 128 8.84 2.62 -5.60
N MET A 129 9.68 2.85 -6.62
CA MET A 129 9.46 2.31 -7.97
C MET A 129 9.56 0.78 -8.01
N GLU A 130 10.50 0.19 -7.26
CA GLU A 130 10.62 -1.27 -7.13
C GLU A 130 9.39 -1.91 -6.48
N LEU A 131 8.77 -1.23 -5.51
CA LEU A 131 7.53 -1.69 -4.90
C LEU A 131 6.35 -1.67 -5.87
N GLY A 132 6.34 -0.72 -6.78
CA GLY A 132 5.22 -0.43 -7.67
C GLY A 132 4.07 0.30 -6.99
N THR A 133 3.47 1.24 -7.71
CA THR A 133 2.39 2.11 -7.21
C THR A 133 1.18 1.34 -6.70
N GLY A 134 0.82 0.22 -7.35
CA GLY A 134 -0.30 -0.63 -6.94
C GLY A 134 -0.09 -1.29 -5.58
N ASN A 135 1.13 -1.72 -5.26
CA ASN A 135 1.46 -2.30 -3.95
C ASN A 135 1.43 -1.24 -2.85
N VAL A 136 1.99 -0.05 -3.11
CA VAL A 136 1.94 1.08 -2.17
C VAL A 136 0.49 1.43 -1.85
N LEU A 137 -0.35 1.60 -2.88
CA LEU A 137 -1.78 1.91 -2.71
C LEU A 137 -2.50 0.82 -1.90
N THR A 138 -2.27 -0.45 -2.21
CA THR A 138 -2.90 -1.57 -1.49
C THR A 138 -2.51 -1.58 -0.01
N ARG A 139 -1.25 -1.31 0.32
CA ARG A 139 -0.76 -1.26 1.71
C ARG A 139 -1.33 -0.07 2.48
N LEU A 140 -1.48 1.10 1.84
CA LEU A 140 -2.06 2.31 2.44
C LEU A 140 -3.57 2.22 2.63
N THR A 141 -4.27 1.46 1.81
CA THR A 141 -5.73 1.35 1.83
C THR A 141 -6.19 -0.01 2.36
N SER A 142 -6.16 -1.04 1.51
CA SER A 142 -6.77 -2.35 1.78
C SER A 142 -6.19 -3.06 3.00
N ASP A 143 -4.87 -3.00 3.21
CA ASP A 143 -4.22 -3.69 4.34
C ASP A 143 -4.56 -3.03 5.67
N ILE A 144 -4.50 -1.69 5.75
CA ILE A 144 -4.88 -0.95 6.95
C ILE A 144 -6.38 -1.16 7.24
N ASP A 145 -7.23 -1.10 6.21
CA ASP A 145 -8.66 -1.34 6.36
C ASP A 145 -8.97 -2.78 6.80
N ALA A 146 -8.23 -3.78 6.31
CA ALA A 146 -8.38 -5.17 6.75
C ALA A 146 -8.05 -5.31 8.24
N PHE A 147 -6.94 -4.71 8.70
CA PHE A 147 -6.59 -4.69 10.11
C PHE A 147 -7.67 -4.01 10.96
N VAL A 148 -8.12 -2.80 10.59
CA VAL A 148 -9.14 -2.05 11.32
C VAL A 148 -10.47 -2.81 11.34
N ARG A 149 -10.89 -3.42 10.24
CA ARG A 149 -12.11 -4.25 10.19
C ARG A 149 -12.04 -5.42 11.15
N VAL A 150 -10.94 -6.16 11.19
CA VAL A 150 -10.77 -7.30 12.10
C VAL A 150 -10.81 -6.85 13.55
N VAL A 151 -10.10 -5.79 13.92
CA VAL A 151 -10.16 -5.24 15.28
C VAL A 151 -11.59 -4.84 15.66
N ASN A 152 -12.33 -4.21 14.76
CA ASN A 152 -13.70 -3.77 15.01
C ASN A 152 -14.69 -4.93 15.10
N SER A 153 -14.60 -5.91 14.20
CA SER A 153 -15.59 -7.01 14.14
C SER A 153 -15.35 -8.11 15.16
N ILE A 154 -14.08 -8.34 15.52
CA ILE A 154 -13.67 -9.49 16.33
C ILE A 154 -13.05 -9.08 17.65
N GLY A 155 -12.42 -7.90 17.74
CA GLY A 155 -11.56 -7.51 18.87
C GLY A 155 -12.24 -7.65 20.22
N VAL A 156 -13.43 -7.06 20.43
CA VAL A 156 -14.16 -7.16 21.70
C VAL A 156 -14.67 -8.59 21.93
N ARG A 157 -15.14 -9.28 20.89
CA ARG A 157 -15.63 -10.65 21.00
C ARG A 157 -14.50 -11.61 21.38
N LEU A 158 -13.31 -11.43 20.82
CA LEU A 158 -12.12 -12.21 21.16
C LEU A 158 -11.70 -11.98 22.61
N LEU A 159 -11.61 -10.70 23.03
CA LEU A 159 -11.30 -10.36 24.43
C LEU A 159 -12.33 -10.92 25.38
N THR A 160 -13.62 -10.78 25.05
CA THR A 160 -14.70 -11.38 25.84
C THR A 160 -14.52 -12.89 25.96
N SER A 161 -14.33 -13.59 24.84
CA SER A 161 -14.17 -15.04 24.83
C SER A 161 -12.96 -15.49 25.62
N LEU A 162 -11.82 -14.79 25.49
CA LEU A 162 -10.59 -15.11 26.19
C LEU A 162 -10.72 -14.95 27.72
N LEU A 163 -11.43 -13.89 28.16
CA LEU A 163 -11.63 -13.63 29.59
C LEU A 163 -12.76 -14.47 30.21
N LEU A 164 -13.74 -14.85 29.39
CA LEU A 164 -14.89 -15.59 29.88
C LEU A 164 -14.52 -16.96 30.47
N PHE A 165 -13.55 -17.66 29.88
CA PHE A 165 -13.07 -18.94 30.39
C PHE A 165 -12.52 -18.85 31.80
N PRO A 166 -11.51 -18.01 32.13
CA PRO A 166 -10.98 -17.94 33.49
C PRO A 166 -12.02 -17.39 34.49
N PHE A 167 -12.88 -16.44 34.10
CA PHE A 167 -13.93 -15.93 34.97
C PHE A 167 -14.98 -17.01 35.29
N THR A 168 -15.42 -17.79 34.32
CA THR A 168 -16.35 -18.90 34.50
C THR A 168 -15.69 -19.99 35.36
N ALA A 169 -14.43 -20.32 35.07
CA ALA A 169 -13.68 -21.31 35.87
C ALA A 169 -13.56 -20.88 37.33
N ALA A 170 -13.16 -19.63 37.59
CA ALA A 170 -13.06 -19.08 38.93
C ALA A 170 -14.42 -19.11 39.67
N SER A 171 -15.50 -18.74 38.97
CA SER A 171 -16.86 -18.76 39.54
C SER A 171 -17.34 -20.16 39.87
N MET A 172 -17.09 -21.14 38.99
CA MET A 172 -17.46 -22.55 39.26
C MET A 172 -16.63 -23.16 40.37
N LEU A 173 -15.31 -22.90 40.42
CA LEU A 173 -14.44 -23.35 41.50
C LEU A 173 -14.81 -22.74 42.85
N ALA A 174 -15.32 -21.50 42.87
CA ALA A 174 -15.85 -20.86 44.08
C ALA A 174 -17.13 -21.54 44.57
N LEU A 175 -17.94 -22.14 43.70
CA LEU A 175 -19.10 -22.94 44.09
C LEU A 175 -18.69 -24.30 44.69
N SER A 176 -17.76 -25.00 44.02
CA SER A 176 -17.15 -26.24 44.53
C SER A 176 -15.85 -26.56 43.80
N PRO A 177 -14.76 -26.95 44.49
CA PRO A 177 -13.50 -27.36 43.89
C PRO A 177 -13.64 -28.55 42.92
N TRP A 178 -14.66 -29.38 43.08
CA TRP A 178 -14.89 -30.54 42.21
C TRP A 178 -15.15 -30.18 40.75
N PHE A 179 -15.57 -28.95 40.43
CA PHE A 179 -15.70 -28.49 39.05
C PHE A 179 -14.37 -28.44 38.31
N ILE A 180 -13.21 -28.57 38.99
CA ILE A 180 -11.90 -28.70 38.31
C ILE A 180 -11.88 -29.87 37.33
N VAL A 181 -12.59 -30.97 37.65
CA VAL A 181 -12.67 -32.16 36.79
C VAL A 181 -13.25 -31.81 35.41
N VAL A 182 -14.28 -30.95 35.42
CA VAL A 182 -14.90 -30.48 34.16
C VAL A 182 -13.87 -29.74 33.29
N PHE A 183 -13.09 -28.83 33.88
CA PHE A 183 -12.08 -28.07 33.15
C PHE A 183 -10.90 -28.93 32.69
N LEU A 184 -10.52 -29.96 33.42
CA LEU A 184 -9.50 -30.93 32.99
C LEU A 184 -9.97 -31.75 31.80
N ILE A 185 -11.21 -32.23 31.80
CA ILE A 185 -11.81 -32.96 30.68
C ILE A 185 -11.85 -32.06 29.42
N ILE A 186 -12.33 -30.82 29.59
CA ILE A 186 -12.41 -29.89 28.48
C ILE A 186 -11.03 -29.48 27.93
N GLY A 187 -10.07 -29.23 28.83
CA GLY A 187 -8.69 -28.94 28.41
C GLY A 187 -8.09 -30.08 27.59
N ALA A 188 -8.33 -31.33 28.00
CA ALA A 188 -7.86 -32.50 27.28
C ALA A 188 -8.48 -32.66 25.90
N LEU A 189 -9.72 -32.20 25.69
CA LEU A 189 -10.41 -32.24 24.39
C LEU A 189 -10.13 -30.99 23.52
N LEU A 190 -10.09 -29.82 24.14
CA LEU A 190 -9.95 -28.53 23.42
C LEU A 190 -8.53 -28.33 22.89
N VAL A 191 -7.50 -28.68 23.67
CA VAL A 191 -6.10 -28.45 23.26
C VAL A 191 -5.73 -29.19 21.97
N PRO A 192 -5.98 -30.50 21.81
CA PRO A 192 -5.69 -31.18 20.53
C PRO A 192 -6.54 -30.62 19.38
N MET A 193 -7.81 -30.30 19.64
CA MET A 193 -8.70 -29.71 18.64
C MET A 193 -8.16 -28.39 18.12
N VAL A 194 -7.75 -27.47 19.01
CA VAL A 194 -7.18 -26.16 18.62
C VAL A 194 -5.87 -26.33 17.87
N ARG A 195 -5.02 -27.30 18.26
CA ARG A 195 -3.77 -27.58 17.53
C ARG A 195 -4.03 -28.04 16.10
N VAL A 196 -4.98 -28.94 15.89
CA VAL A 196 -5.36 -29.43 14.55
C VAL A 196 -5.98 -28.29 13.73
N ALA A 197 -6.90 -27.55 14.31
CA ALA A 197 -7.52 -26.40 13.65
C ALA A 197 -6.49 -25.34 13.23
N ALA A 198 -5.55 -24.99 14.12
CA ALA A 198 -4.50 -24.01 13.84
C ALA A 198 -3.52 -24.47 12.74
N ARG A 199 -3.40 -25.77 12.50
CA ARG A 199 -2.55 -26.33 11.44
C ARG A 199 -3.27 -26.39 10.09
N ASP A 200 -4.49 -26.92 10.06
CA ASP A 200 -5.16 -27.33 8.81
C ASP A 200 -5.97 -26.19 8.19
N ILE A 201 -6.63 -25.35 9.00
CA ILE A 201 -7.48 -24.27 8.51
C ILE A 201 -6.70 -23.20 7.71
N PRO A 202 -5.54 -22.70 8.17
CA PRO A 202 -4.79 -21.69 7.41
C PRO A 202 -4.35 -22.17 6.02
N VAL A 203 -3.99 -23.47 5.89
CA VAL A 203 -3.59 -24.05 4.62
C VAL A 203 -4.75 -24.03 3.62
N ALA A 204 -5.92 -24.50 4.03
CA ALA A 204 -7.10 -24.53 3.17
C ALA A 204 -7.62 -23.11 2.84
N ALA A 205 -7.59 -22.19 3.83
CA ALA A 205 -7.95 -20.79 3.61
C ALA A 205 -7.02 -20.09 2.62
N ASN A 206 -5.71 -20.40 2.65
CA ASN A 206 -4.73 -19.85 1.72
C ASN A 206 -4.94 -20.37 0.30
N LEU A 207 -5.31 -21.65 0.13
CA LEU A 207 -5.63 -22.22 -1.18
C LEU A 207 -6.86 -21.54 -1.78
N LEU A 208 -7.93 -21.35 -0.99
CA LEU A 208 -9.13 -20.62 -1.41
C LEU A 208 -8.78 -19.19 -1.81
N SER A 209 -8.08 -18.44 -0.96
CA SER A 209 -7.68 -17.06 -1.24
C SER A 209 -6.82 -16.94 -2.50
N SER A 210 -5.94 -17.92 -2.76
CA SER A 210 -5.11 -17.98 -3.96
C SER A 210 -5.95 -18.26 -5.23
N ALA A 211 -7.00 -19.07 -5.13
CA ALA A 211 -7.92 -19.33 -6.23
C ALA A 211 -8.77 -18.09 -6.54
N GLU A 212 -9.25 -17.38 -5.52
CA GLU A 212 -9.96 -16.11 -5.65
C GLU A 212 -9.09 -15.02 -6.29
N ALA A 213 -7.85 -14.88 -5.86
CA ALA A 213 -6.91 -13.93 -6.42
C ALA A 213 -6.68 -14.18 -7.93
N ARG A 214 -6.48 -15.44 -8.33
CA ARG A 214 -6.33 -15.81 -9.74
C ARG A 214 -7.59 -15.52 -10.55
N ARG A 215 -8.79 -15.79 -10.01
CA ARG A 215 -10.06 -15.44 -10.66
C ARG A 215 -10.19 -13.94 -10.90
N ASN A 216 -9.87 -13.15 -9.87
CA ASN A 216 -9.96 -11.69 -9.94
C ASN A 216 -8.92 -11.12 -10.92
N GLN A 217 -7.72 -11.69 -11.00
CA GLN A 217 -6.71 -11.32 -11.99
C GLN A 217 -7.20 -11.56 -13.43
N ILE A 218 -7.79 -12.74 -13.71
CA ILE A 218 -8.35 -13.04 -15.04
C ILE A 218 -9.50 -12.10 -15.38
N LEU A 219 -10.32 -11.72 -14.40
CA LEU A 219 -11.39 -10.74 -14.61
C LEU A 219 -10.83 -9.37 -15.00
N LEU A 220 -9.82 -8.89 -14.28
CA LEU A 220 -9.15 -7.61 -14.59
C LEU A 220 -8.47 -7.64 -15.97
N ASP A 221 -7.77 -8.72 -16.30
CA ASP A 221 -7.15 -8.91 -17.62
C ASP A 221 -8.21 -8.87 -18.73
N THR A 222 -9.37 -9.52 -18.50
CA THR A 222 -10.48 -9.54 -19.46
C THR A 222 -11.07 -8.16 -19.67
N ILE A 223 -11.25 -7.38 -18.57
CA ILE A 223 -11.78 -6.01 -18.64
C ILE A 223 -10.79 -5.08 -19.35
N ARG A 224 -9.50 -5.14 -19.00
CA ARG A 224 -8.45 -4.33 -19.64
C ARG A 224 -8.28 -4.66 -21.13
N GLY A 225 -8.38 -5.94 -21.46
CA GLY A 225 -8.31 -6.44 -22.83
C GLY A 225 -9.62 -6.36 -23.62
N LEU A 226 -10.69 -5.75 -23.07
CA LEU A 226 -12.02 -5.72 -23.69
C LEU A 226 -12.02 -5.17 -25.13
N PRO A 227 -11.30 -4.07 -25.46
CA PRO A 227 -11.19 -3.59 -26.83
C PRO A 227 -10.62 -4.66 -27.79
N THR A 228 -9.54 -5.31 -27.38
CA THR A 228 -8.89 -6.39 -28.17
C THR A 228 -9.80 -7.61 -28.32
N ILE A 229 -10.49 -8.03 -27.23
CA ILE A 229 -11.43 -9.15 -27.26
C ILE A 229 -12.56 -8.88 -28.23
N LYS A 230 -13.08 -7.63 -28.25
CA LYS A 230 -14.14 -7.22 -29.18
C LYS A 230 -13.64 -7.13 -30.62
N ALA A 231 -12.46 -6.54 -30.84
CA ALA A 231 -11.87 -6.39 -32.18
C ALA A 231 -11.59 -7.77 -32.83
N LEU A 232 -11.04 -8.72 -32.05
CA LEU A 232 -10.73 -10.07 -32.50
C LEU A 232 -11.92 -11.05 -32.44
N ARG A 233 -13.08 -10.63 -31.90
CA ARG A 233 -14.30 -11.45 -31.72
C ARG A 233 -14.08 -12.73 -30.91
N ILE A 234 -13.14 -12.72 -29.96
CA ILE A 234 -12.78 -13.88 -29.11
C ILE A 234 -13.54 -13.95 -27.78
N GLY A 235 -14.75 -13.37 -27.71
CA GLY A 235 -15.61 -13.41 -26.53
C GLY A 235 -15.82 -14.80 -25.92
N PRO A 236 -16.15 -15.86 -26.72
CA PRO A 236 -16.31 -17.22 -26.20
C PRO A 236 -15.06 -17.77 -25.51
N TRP A 237 -13.87 -17.46 -26.02
CA TRP A 237 -12.58 -17.86 -25.41
C TRP A 237 -12.41 -17.18 -24.03
N ALA A 238 -12.66 -15.87 -23.93
CA ALA A 238 -12.54 -15.14 -22.68
C ALA A 238 -13.52 -15.66 -21.61
N ILE A 239 -14.80 -15.90 -22.00
CA ILE A 239 -15.81 -16.50 -21.13
C ILE A 239 -15.38 -17.91 -20.67
N GLY A 240 -14.86 -18.73 -21.58
CA GLY A 240 -14.37 -20.06 -21.26
C GLY A 240 -13.20 -20.05 -20.27
N ARG A 241 -12.25 -19.11 -20.42
CA ARG A 241 -11.12 -18.90 -19.51
C ARG A 241 -11.61 -18.50 -18.11
N PHE A 242 -12.53 -17.52 -18.02
CA PHE A 242 -13.09 -17.06 -16.76
C PHE A 242 -13.92 -18.16 -16.06
N ARG A 243 -14.73 -18.93 -16.82
CA ARG A 243 -15.53 -20.04 -16.30
C ARG A 243 -14.66 -21.12 -15.66
N ARG A 244 -13.57 -21.53 -16.30
CA ARG A 244 -12.65 -22.52 -15.74
C ARG A 244 -12.05 -22.05 -14.41
N GLN A 245 -11.64 -20.80 -14.33
CA GLN A 245 -11.05 -20.28 -13.10
C GLN A 245 -12.10 -20.04 -12.00
N SER A 246 -13.31 -19.63 -12.36
CA SER A 246 -14.42 -19.55 -11.41
C SER A 246 -14.77 -20.93 -10.85
N TRP A 247 -14.77 -21.98 -11.70
CA TRP A 247 -14.98 -23.35 -11.24
C TRP A 247 -13.87 -23.84 -10.30
N ALA A 248 -12.60 -23.52 -10.59
CA ALA A 248 -11.49 -23.82 -9.69
C ALA A 248 -11.65 -23.14 -8.31
N THR A 249 -12.21 -21.93 -8.26
CA THR A 249 -12.54 -21.26 -7.00
C THR A 249 -13.64 -22.00 -6.23
N VAL A 250 -14.71 -22.42 -6.92
CA VAL A 250 -15.79 -23.24 -6.32
C VAL A 250 -15.26 -24.57 -5.77
N GLN A 251 -14.34 -25.23 -6.48
CA GLN A 251 -13.69 -26.45 -5.99
C GLN A 251 -12.84 -26.17 -4.72
N ALA A 252 -12.04 -25.12 -4.72
CA ALA A 252 -11.26 -24.75 -3.53
C ALA A 252 -12.15 -24.41 -2.32
N GLU A 253 -13.31 -23.79 -2.54
CA GLU A 253 -14.32 -23.54 -1.51
C GLU A 253 -14.97 -24.85 -1.04
N ALA A 254 -15.30 -25.74 -1.97
CA ALA A 254 -15.85 -27.06 -1.66
C ALA A 254 -14.87 -27.93 -0.84
N ASP A 255 -13.56 -27.79 -1.06
CA ASP A 255 -12.52 -28.46 -0.27
C ASP A 255 -12.32 -27.84 1.12
N PHE A 256 -12.63 -26.55 1.28
CA PHE A 256 -12.56 -25.83 2.56
C PHE A 256 -13.75 -26.15 3.49
N ILE A 257 -14.97 -26.30 2.93
CA ILE A 257 -16.21 -26.54 3.68
C ILE A 257 -16.13 -27.78 4.60
N PRO A 258 -15.65 -28.96 4.16
CA PRO A 258 -15.56 -30.14 5.04
C PRO A 258 -14.66 -29.92 6.26
N GLN A 259 -13.60 -29.12 6.13
CA GLN A 259 -12.72 -28.81 7.26
C GLN A 259 -13.44 -27.90 8.27
N MET A 260 -14.22 -26.93 7.79
CA MET A 260 -15.03 -26.07 8.64
C MET A 260 -16.15 -26.88 9.34
N ILE A 261 -16.83 -27.78 8.63
CA ILE A 261 -17.85 -28.67 9.21
C ILE A 261 -17.22 -29.60 10.26
N ARG A 262 -16.03 -30.11 10.01
CA ARG A 262 -15.28 -30.93 10.99
C ARG A 262 -15.02 -30.15 12.27
N LEU A 263 -14.58 -28.91 12.15
CA LEU A 263 -14.33 -28.01 13.29
C LEU A 263 -15.61 -27.74 14.08
N LEU A 264 -16.70 -27.40 13.38
CA LEU A 264 -18.02 -27.18 14.01
C LEU A 264 -18.48 -28.42 14.76
N ARG A 265 -18.40 -29.60 14.13
CA ARG A 265 -18.79 -30.88 14.72
C ARG A 265 -17.99 -31.15 15.99
N TRP A 266 -16.66 -31.02 15.95
CA TRP A 266 -15.81 -31.21 17.13
C TRP A 266 -16.09 -30.15 18.20
N GLY A 267 -16.30 -28.91 17.84
CA GLY A 267 -16.70 -27.84 18.77
C GLY A 267 -18.01 -28.16 19.47
N SER A 268 -19.01 -28.65 18.74
CA SER A 268 -20.30 -29.08 19.32
C SER A 268 -20.15 -30.27 20.26
N ILE A 269 -19.29 -31.25 19.92
CA ILE A 269 -19.02 -32.39 20.80
C ILE A 269 -18.33 -31.91 22.09
N VAL A 270 -17.30 -31.08 22.00
CA VAL A 270 -16.59 -30.53 23.15
C VAL A 270 -17.56 -29.75 24.05
N TYR A 271 -18.40 -28.91 23.46
CA TYR A 271 -19.42 -28.17 24.19
C TYR A 271 -20.46 -29.08 24.82
N GLY A 272 -20.93 -30.10 24.11
CA GLY A 272 -21.85 -31.11 24.65
C GLY A 272 -21.25 -31.86 25.84
N VAL A 273 -19.98 -32.28 25.76
CA VAL A 273 -19.25 -32.92 26.88
C VAL A 273 -19.09 -31.95 28.04
N LEU A 274 -18.81 -30.66 27.78
CA LEU A 274 -18.77 -29.62 28.83
C LEU A 274 -20.09 -29.50 29.56
N ALA A 275 -21.20 -29.40 28.84
CA ALA A 275 -22.53 -29.27 29.44
C ALA A 275 -22.93 -30.52 30.22
N LEU A 276 -22.74 -31.71 29.63
CA LEU A 276 -23.07 -32.99 30.30
C LEU A 276 -22.21 -33.28 31.52
N SER A 277 -20.89 -33.04 31.46
CA SER A 277 -19.99 -33.22 32.60
C SER A 277 -20.32 -32.23 33.73
N THR A 278 -20.63 -30.97 33.38
CA THR A 278 -21.08 -29.98 34.36
C THR A 278 -22.37 -30.42 35.04
N MET A 279 -23.34 -30.89 34.27
CA MET A 279 -24.61 -31.39 34.80
C MET A 279 -24.40 -32.61 35.71
N ALA A 280 -23.58 -33.58 35.30
CA ALA A 280 -23.28 -34.76 36.09
C ALA A 280 -22.63 -34.41 37.42
N VAL A 281 -21.62 -33.53 37.42
CA VAL A 281 -20.95 -33.05 38.65
C VAL A 281 -21.93 -32.27 39.51
N ALA A 282 -22.73 -31.37 38.94
CA ALA A 282 -23.72 -30.59 39.69
C ALA A 282 -24.77 -31.49 40.36
N VAL A 283 -25.32 -32.46 39.63
CA VAL A 283 -26.28 -33.43 40.18
C VAL A 283 -25.65 -34.26 41.32
N ALA A 284 -24.42 -34.77 41.15
CA ALA A 284 -23.70 -35.50 42.17
C ALA A 284 -23.47 -34.67 43.44
N LEU A 285 -23.08 -33.40 43.29
CA LEU A 285 -22.83 -32.51 44.43
C LEU A 285 -24.13 -32.08 45.13
N VAL A 286 -25.23 -31.90 44.41
CA VAL A 286 -26.55 -31.59 44.96
C VAL A 286 -27.09 -32.82 45.69
N SER A 287 -26.99 -34.04 45.15
CA SER A 287 -27.46 -35.26 45.78
C SER A 287 -26.70 -35.57 47.09
N GLN A 288 -25.42 -35.18 47.18
CA GLN A 288 -24.61 -35.25 48.39
C GLN A 288 -24.81 -34.07 49.36
N SER A 289 -25.75 -33.16 49.05
CA SER A 289 -26.01 -31.94 49.82
C SER A 289 -24.80 -31.03 50.00
N THR A 290 -23.78 -31.17 49.13
CA THR A 290 -22.55 -30.34 49.14
C THR A 290 -22.81 -28.94 48.61
N ILE A 291 -23.70 -28.81 47.63
CA ILE A 291 -24.15 -27.53 47.06
C ILE A 291 -25.67 -27.51 46.98
N SER A 292 -26.26 -26.29 46.95
CA SER A 292 -27.69 -26.14 46.73
C SER A 292 -28.08 -26.41 45.26
N ALA A 293 -29.33 -26.79 45.03
CA ALA A 293 -29.87 -26.95 43.66
C ALA A 293 -29.72 -25.66 42.83
N GLY A 294 -29.88 -24.51 43.48
CA GLY A 294 -29.63 -23.21 42.84
C GLY A 294 -28.17 -23.01 42.43
N ALA A 295 -27.20 -23.44 43.22
CA ALA A 295 -25.79 -23.37 42.86
C ALA A 295 -25.47 -24.27 41.65
N GLY A 296 -26.07 -25.47 41.60
CA GLY A 296 -25.98 -26.36 40.44
C GLY A 296 -26.56 -25.72 39.17
N ALA A 297 -27.72 -25.07 39.30
CA ALA A 297 -28.36 -24.33 38.20
C ALA A 297 -27.49 -23.15 37.73
N ALA A 298 -26.89 -22.38 38.65
CA ALA A 298 -25.95 -21.30 38.31
C ALA A 298 -24.73 -21.81 37.54
N ALA A 299 -24.12 -22.92 37.96
CA ALA A 299 -23.01 -23.54 37.25
C ALA A 299 -23.41 -23.94 35.82
N MET A 300 -24.61 -24.50 35.63
CA MET A 300 -25.11 -24.88 34.33
C MET A 300 -25.33 -23.66 33.43
N VAL A 301 -25.93 -22.57 33.92
CA VAL A 301 -26.10 -21.31 33.18
C VAL A 301 -24.75 -20.72 32.76
N LEU A 302 -23.75 -20.72 33.64
CA LEU A 302 -22.40 -20.25 33.30
C LEU A 302 -21.80 -21.03 32.15
N VAL A 303 -21.96 -22.35 32.14
CA VAL A 303 -21.44 -23.22 31.08
C VAL A 303 -22.22 -23.03 29.75
N LEU A 304 -23.54 -22.95 29.82
CA LEU A 304 -24.37 -22.71 28.61
C LEU A 304 -23.98 -21.41 27.90
N ARG A 305 -23.57 -20.40 28.66
CA ARG A 305 -23.10 -19.12 28.07
C ARG A 305 -21.69 -19.15 27.49
N LEU A 306 -20.92 -20.25 27.70
CA LEU A 306 -19.59 -20.43 27.10
C LEU A 306 -19.64 -20.87 25.63
N GLU A 307 -20.79 -21.29 25.10
CA GLU A 307 -20.93 -21.82 23.76
C GLU A 307 -20.27 -20.91 22.72
N MET A 308 -20.70 -19.66 22.66
CA MET A 308 -20.17 -18.68 21.70
C MET A 308 -18.69 -18.39 21.91
N ALA A 309 -18.19 -18.46 23.14
CA ALA A 309 -16.77 -18.26 23.44
C ALA A 309 -15.90 -19.38 22.86
N VAL A 310 -16.35 -20.63 22.95
CA VAL A 310 -15.66 -21.78 22.33
C VAL A 310 -15.56 -21.62 20.84
N PHE A 311 -16.66 -21.30 20.16
CA PHE A 311 -16.67 -21.13 18.71
C PHE A 311 -15.87 -19.91 18.26
N ASN A 312 -15.97 -18.78 18.95
CA ASN A 312 -15.24 -17.56 18.61
C ASN A 312 -13.72 -17.77 18.58
N VAL A 313 -13.15 -18.47 19.58
CA VAL A 313 -11.70 -18.75 19.62
C VAL A 313 -11.26 -19.57 18.40
N LEU A 314 -12.10 -20.47 17.91
CA LEU A 314 -11.79 -21.33 16.78
C LEU A 314 -11.89 -20.58 15.44
N PHE A 315 -12.94 -19.77 15.26
CA PHE A 315 -13.17 -19.05 14.02
C PHE A 315 -12.23 -17.88 13.79
N PHE A 316 -11.82 -17.19 14.86
CA PHE A 316 -11.05 -15.95 14.73
C PHE A 316 -9.57 -16.15 14.44
N ALA A 317 -9.03 -17.36 14.59
CA ALA A 317 -7.60 -17.63 14.34
C ALA A 317 -7.14 -17.19 12.93
N GLY A 318 -7.93 -17.51 11.90
CA GLY A 318 -7.64 -17.11 10.52
C GLY A 318 -7.72 -15.59 10.29
N ASP A 319 -8.68 -14.93 10.94
CA ASP A 319 -8.83 -13.48 10.82
C ASP A 319 -7.72 -12.73 11.53
N ILE A 320 -7.30 -13.22 12.69
CA ILE A 320 -6.16 -12.67 13.44
C ILE A 320 -4.88 -12.77 12.62
N GLN A 321 -4.64 -13.92 11.97
CA GLN A 321 -3.46 -14.10 11.12
C GLN A 321 -3.50 -13.17 9.90
N ARG A 322 -4.65 -13.02 9.24
CA ARG A 322 -4.82 -12.06 8.14
C ARG A 322 -4.56 -10.63 8.59
N ALA A 323 -5.15 -10.22 9.71
CA ALA A 323 -4.94 -8.88 10.28
C ALA A 323 -3.46 -8.63 10.63
N ALA A 324 -2.79 -9.63 11.20
CA ALA A 324 -1.37 -9.57 11.54
C ALA A 324 -0.48 -9.39 10.30
N THR A 325 -0.75 -10.14 9.24
CA THR A 325 -0.03 -10.02 7.97
C THR A 325 -0.29 -8.67 7.29
N SER A 326 -1.55 -8.22 7.23
CA SER A 326 -1.90 -6.92 6.66
C SER A 326 -1.30 -5.76 7.45
N LEU A 327 -1.34 -5.81 8.79
CA LEU A 327 -0.66 -4.83 9.64
C LEU A 327 0.86 -4.85 9.40
N GLY A 328 1.47 -6.05 9.31
CA GLY A 328 2.90 -6.19 9.03
C GLY A 328 3.31 -5.55 7.71
N ARG A 329 2.50 -5.69 6.65
CA ARG A 329 2.75 -5.04 5.35
C ARG A 329 2.58 -3.53 5.40
N ALA A 330 1.54 -3.03 6.09
CA ALA A 330 1.33 -1.60 6.26
C ALA A 330 2.47 -0.94 7.07
N VAL A 331 2.92 -1.62 8.14
CA VAL A 331 4.04 -1.14 8.97
C VAL A 331 5.37 -1.20 8.21
N ALA A 332 5.60 -2.25 7.39
CA ALA A 332 6.79 -2.31 6.55
C ALA A 332 6.87 -1.09 5.61
N LEU A 333 5.72 -0.66 5.05
CA LEU A 333 5.66 0.56 4.25
C LEU A 333 5.93 1.83 5.10
N ALA A 334 5.39 1.91 6.32
CA ALA A 334 5.64 3.04 7.21
C ALA A 334 7.11 3.14 7.68
N LEU A 335 7.86 2.06 7.57
CA LEU A 335 9.30 2.01 7.86
C LEU A 335 10.17 2.17 6.60
N LEU A 336 9.57 2.29 5.41
CA LEU A 336 10.29 2.47 4.16
C LEU A 336 11.21 3.70 4.25
N GLY A 337 12.41 3.60 3.72
CA GLY A 337 13.35 4.72 3.70
C GLY A 337 13.81 5.20 5.09
N SER A 338 13.62 4.39 6.15
CA SER A 338 14.04 4.78 7.49
C SER A 338 15.55 5.04 7.60
N GLU A 339 16.36 4.34 6.82
CA GLU A 339 17.80 4.56 6.72
C GLU A 339 18.14 5.83 5.93
N SER A 340 17.40 6.11 4.86
CA SER A 340 17.57 7.30 4.02
C SER A 340 17.10 8.60 4.69
N ARG A 341 16.36 8.51 5.79
CA ARG A 341 15.95 9.69 6.59
C ARG A 341 17.15 10.49 7.16
N HIS A 342 18.32 9.90 7.16
CA HIS A 342 19.54 10.47 7.74
C HIS A 342 20.51 11.01 6.69
N LEU A 343 20.19 10.91 5.37
CA LEU A 343 21.05 11.52 4.36
C LEU A 343 21.02 13.03 4.49
N PRO A 344 22.22 13.67 4.51
CA PRO A 344 22.34 15.11 4.67
C PRO A 344 21.74 15.84 3.47
N ASP A 345 21.35 17.07 3.69
CA ASP A 345 21.16 18.02 2.59
C ASP A 345 22.55 18.36 2.02
N GLY A 346 22.69 18.28 0.70
CA GLY A 346 23.96 18.56 0.06
C GLY A 346 24.26 20.07 0.03
N PRO A 347 25.50 20.46 -0.27
CA PRO A 347 25.90 21.85 -0.37
C PRO A 347 25.17 22.57 -1.51
N GLU A 348 25.10 23.88 -1.44
CA GLU A 348 24.64 24.71 -2.53
C GLU A 348 25.63 24.63 -3.71
N LEU A 349 25.11 24.48 -4.93
CA LEU A 349 25.92 24.35 -6.13
C LEU A 349 26.16 25.72 -6.78
N VAL A 350 27.42 25.96 -7.16
CA VAL A 350 27.80 27.15 -7.93
C VAL A 350 27.56 26.86 -9.42
N ARG A 351 26.69 27.62 -10.06
CA ARG A 351 26.36 27.50 -11.49
C ARG A 351 27.43 28.09 -12.39
N PRO A 352 27.69 27.52 -13.57
CA PRO A 352 27.13 26.26 -14.10
C PRO A 352 27.78 25.01 -13.46
N VAL A 353 27.06 23.87 -13.47
CA VAL A 353 27.41 22.66 -12.69
C VAL A 353 27.76 21.51 -13.63
N PRO A 354 28.94 20.87 -13.54
CA PRO A 354 29.24 19.66 -14.32
C PRO A 354 28.46 18.45 -13.78
N VAL A 355 28.12 17.51 -14.66
CA VAL A 355 27.57 16.20 -14.29
C VAL A 355 28.52 15.12 -14.81
N ARG A 356 28.90 14.17 -13.95
CA ARG A 356 29.80 13.07 -14.31
C ARG A 356 29.22 11.73 -13.90
N LEU A 357 29.30 10.79 -14.79
CA LEU A 357 29.06 9.37 -14.56
C LEU A 357 30.41 8.68 -14.74
N ASP A 358 30.87 7.97 -13.70
CA ASP A 358 32.17 7.29 -13.67
C ASP A 358 31.91 5.78 -13.55
N ASP A 359 32.25 5.01 -14.60
CA ASP A 359 32.15 3.54 -14.70
C ASP A 359 30.78 2.98 -14.29
N VAL A 360 29.71 3.65 -14.69
CA VAL A 360 28.34 3.33 -14.30
C VAL A 360 27.85 2.05 -14.99
N THR A 361 27.50 1.08 -14.17
CA THR A 361 26.78 -0.14 -14.59
C THR A 361 25.39 -0.15 -13.98
N PHE A 362 24.40 -0.50 -14.76
CA PHE A 362 23.01 -0.55 -14.28
C PHE A 362 22.22 -1.70 -14.93
N ALA A 363 21.42 -2.38 -14.10
CA ALA A 363 20.41 -3.34 -14.49
C ALA A 363 19.11 -3.07 -13.74
N TYR A 364 17.96 -3.19 -14.41
CA TYR A 364 16.68 -3.22 -13.70
C TYR A 364 16.54 -4.52 -12.89
N PRO A 365 15.81 -4.53 -11.78
CA PRO A 365 15.66 -5.70 -10.93
C PRO A 365 15.27 -6.95 -11.71
N GLY A 366 16.12 -8.00 -11.64
CA GLY A 366 15.94 -9.28 -12.34
C GLY A 366 16.11 -9.22 -13.86
N GLY A 367 16.63 -8.13 -14.43
CA GLY A 367 16.97 -7.97 -15.85
C GLY A 367 18.47 -8.13 -16.12
N ALA A 368 18.84 -8.15 -17.41
CA ALA A 368 20.23 -8.03 -17.84
C ALA A 368 20.74 -6.59 -17.65
N ALA A 369 22.07 -6.41 -17.59
CA ALA A 369 22.68 -5.09 -17.54
C ALA A 369 22.31 -4.28 -18.81
N ILE A 370 21.82 -3.07 -18.61
CA ILE A 370 21.46 -2.14 -19.67
C ILE A 370 22.59 -1.17 -19.94
N LEU A 371 23.29 -0.75 -18.88
CA LEU A 371 24.50 0.07 -18.99
C LEU A 371 25.68 -0.74 -18.50
N ASN A 372 26.79 -0.70 -19.24
CA ASN A 372 28.00 -1.48 -18.97
C ASN A 372 29.22 -0.54 -18.92
N ASN A 373 29.68 -0.21 -17.71
CA ASN A 373 30.83 0.65 -17.44
C ASN A 373 30.78 1.97 -18.23
N LEU A 374 29.61 2.62 -18.24
CA LEU A 374 29.40 3.88 -18.94
C LEU A 374 30.09 5.02 -18.19
N SER A 375 30.97 5.75 -18.87
CA SER A 375 31.57 6.98 -18.38
C SER A 375 31.23 8.13 -19.32
N ILE A 376 30.61 9.20 -18.79
CA ILE A 376 30.24 10.41 -19.53
C ILE A 376 30.36 11.63 -18.63
N ALA A 377 30.89 12.71 -19.17
CA ALA A 377 30.89 14.03 -18.54
C ALA A 377 30.03 14.98 -19.33
N LEU A 378 29.09 15.68 -18.67
CA LEU A 378 28.34 16.79 -19.23
C LEU A 378 29.04 18.08 -18.82
N GLU A 379 29.47 18.85 -19.82
CA GLU A 379 30.19 20.09 -19.58
C GLU A 379 29.27 21.18 -18.99
N PRO A 380 29.77 22.00 -18.05
CA PRO A 380 28.96 23.01 -17.40
C PRO A 380 28.35 24.02 -18.38
N GLY A 381 27.04 24.20 -18.32
CA GLY A 381 26.34 25.21 -19.12
C GLY A 381 26.15 24.87 -20.60
N THR A 382 26.47 23.64 -21.02
CA THR A 382 26.28 23.15 -22.39
C THR A 382 25.13 22.17 -22.51
N THR A 383 24.63 22.00 -23.72
CA THR A 383 23.62 21.02 -24.09
C THR A 383 24.26 19.81 -24.75
N THR A 384 24.14 18.64 -24.16
CA THR A 384 24.57 17.36 -24.73
C THR A 384 23.36 16.58 -25.22
N ALA A 385 23.34 16.21 -26.49
CA ALA A 385 22.33 15.34 -27.08
C ALA A 385 22.78 13.88 -26.99
N LEU A 386 21.92 13.03 -26.45
CA LEU A 386 22.13 11.58 -26.36
C LEU A 386 21.29 10.90 -27.46
N VAL A 387 21.94 10.32 -28.45
CA VAL A 387 21.30 9.66 -29.60
C VAL A 387 21.63 8.17 -29.64
N GLY A 388 20.84 7.37 -30.36
CA GLY A 388 21.07 5.94 -30.52
C GLY A 388 19.77 5.17 -30.75
N ALA A 389 19.88 3.88 -31.04
CA ALA A 389 18.73 3.01 -31.28
C ALA A 389 17.80 2.91 -30.05
N SER A 390 16.54 2.49 -30.27
CA SER A 390 15.64 2.18 -29.17
C SER A 390 16.24 1.03 -28.34
N GLY A 391 16.24 1.18 -27.01
CA GLY A 391 16.86 0.21 -26.12
C GLY A 391 18.37 0.39 -25.87
N ALA A 392 19.02 1.40 -26.46
CA ALA A 392 20.45 1.69 -26.22
C ALA A 392 20.78 2.18 -24.79
N GLY A 393 19.77 2.46 -23.94
CA GLY A 393 19.96 2.86 -22.53
C GLY A 393 19.87 4.38 -22.28
N LYS A 394 19.45 5.19 -23.26
CA LYS A 394 19.38 6.66 -23.18
C LYS A 394 18.49 7.15 -22.02
N SER A 395 17.23 6.73 -21.96
CA SER A 395 16.30 7.11 -20.88
C SER A 395 16.74 6.54 -19.51
N THR A 396 17.53 5.46 -19.52
CA THR A 396 18.14 4.93 -18.30
C THR A 396 19.22 5.88 -17.75
N VAL A 397 20.08 6.43 -18.62
CA VAL A 397 21.05 7.47 -18.25
C VAL A 397 20.34 8.70 -17.69
N ALA A 398 19.29 9.17 -18.38
CA ALA A 398 18.45 10.29 -17.94
C ALA A 398 17.86 10.04 -16.52
N GLY A 399 17.27 8.86 -16.32
CA GLY A 399 16.70 8.46 -15.03
C GLY A 399 17.72 8.33 -13.91
N LEU A 400 18.94 7.86 -14.21
CA LEU A 400 20.04 7.76 -13.25
C LEU A 400 20.53 9.14 -12.80
N ILE A 401 20.71 10.09 -13.71
CA ILE A 401 21.11 11.46 -13.36
C ILE A 401 20.00 12.16 -12.57
N ALA A 402 18.75 11.92 -12.93
CA ALA A 402 17.58 12.45 -12.19
C ALA A 402 17.37 11.81 -10.81
N GLY A 403 18.12 10.78 -10.44
CA GLY A 403 17.97 10.07 -9.17
C GLY A 403 16.75 9.15 -9.11
N LEU A 404 16.14 8.81 -10.26
CA LEU A 404 15.04 7.83 -10.32
C LEU A 404 15.53 6.40 -10.10
N HIS A 405 16.81 6.14 -10.30
CA HIS A 405 17.48 4.86 -10.10
C HIS A 405 18.86 5.07 -9.48
N TYR A 406 19.34 4.05 -8.76
CA TYR A 406 20.72 4.01 -8.30
C TYR A 406 21.55 3.11 -9.23
N PRO A 407 22.79 3.50 -9.55
CA PRO A 407 23.67 2.62 -10.30
C PRO A 407 23.99 1.34 -9.49
N THR A 408 24.09 0.20 -10.19
CA THR A 408 24.51 -1.07 -9.60
C THR A 408 25.99 -1.03 -9.22
N ALA A 409 26.81 -0.35 -10.05
CA ALA A 409 28.23 -0.07 -9.79
C ALA A 409 28.58 1.28 -10.42
N GLY A 410 29.71 1.87 -10.00
CA GLY A 410 30.14 3.20 -10.42
C GLY A 410 29.52 4.33 -9.60
N THR A 411 29.77 5.57 -10.00
CA THR A 411 29.30 6.77 -9.28
C THR A 411 28.74 7.82 -10.22
N ILE A 412 27.75 8.58 -9.73
CA ILE A 412 27.17 9.73 -10.43
C ILE A 412 27.40 10.95 -9.55
N ARG A 413 27.97 11.99 -10.14
CA ARG A 413 28.29 13.26 -9.46
C ARG A 413 27.62 14.43 -10.14
N ILE A 414 27.10 15.34 -9.33
CA ILE A 414 26.60 16.65 -9.76
C ILE A 414 27.47 17.69 -9.06
N GLY A 415 28.30 18.39 -9.82
CA GLY A 415 29.43 19.12 -9.24
C GLY A 415 30.40 18.16 -8.55
N ASN A 416 30.66 18.42 -7.26
CA ASN A 416 31.49 17.56 -6.43
C ASN A 416 30.68 16.59 -5.53
N VAL A 417 29.35 16.58 -5.68
CA VAL A 417 28.45 15.82 -4.81
C VAL A 417 28.06 14.49 -5.46
N VAL A 418 28.23 13.39 -4.75
CA VAL A 418 27.74 12.08 -5.17
C VAL A 418 26.24 12.01 -4.93
N THR A 419 25.46 11.68 -5.94
CA THR A 419 23.98 11.70 -5.87
C THR A 419 23.41 10.74 -4.82
N ARG A 420 24.11 9.66 -4.51
CA ARG A 420 23.70 8.65 -3.53
C ARG A 420 23.86 9.10 -2.08
N ASP A 421 24.71 10.11 -1.83
CA ASP A 421 25.08 10.54 -0.49
C ASP A 421 24.23 11.72 0.02
N VAL A 422 23.27 12.18 -0.78
CA VAL A 422 22.40 13.31 -0.46
C VAL A 422 20.91 12.93 -0.52
N ASN A 423 20.09 13.71 0.17
CA ASN A 423 18.65 13.46 0.22
C ASN A 423 17.93 13.84 -1.08
N ASN A 424 16.75 13.28 -1.28
CA ASN A 424 15.92 13.53 -2.47
C ASN A 424 15.55 15.01 -2.65
N SER A 425 15.45 15.77 -1.57
CA SER A 425 15.12 17.21 -1.63
C SER A 425 16.23 18.01 -2.31
N TRP A 426 17.50 17.64 -2.04
CA TRP A 426 18.64 18.24 -2.71
C TRP A 426 18.65 17.91 -4.21
N LEU A 427 18.50 16.63 -4.56
CA LEU A 427 18.40 16.20 -5.97
C LEU A 427 17.27 16.94 -6.68
N ALA A 428 16.11 16.98 -6.07
CA ALA A 428 14.96 17.66 -6.62
C ALA A 428 15.16 19.17 -6.83
N ARG A 429 15.95 19.86 -6.00
CA ARG A 429 16.31 21.27 -6.21
C ARG A 429 17.31 21.49 -7.33
N ASN A 430 18.18 20.52 -7.57
CA ASN A 430 19.33 20.69 -8.46
C ASN A 430 19.15 20.03 -9.83
N VAL A 431 18.23 19.08 -9.97
CA VAL A 431 17.95 18.38 -11.22
C VAL A 431 16.47 18.48 -11.55
N SER A 432 16.17 18.91 -12.77
CA SER A 432 14.83 18.85 -13.34
C SER A 432 14.80 17.87 -14.50
N LEU A 433 13.77 17.01 -14.51
CA LEU A 433 13.52 16.04 -15.58
C LEU A 433 12.17 16.34 -16.22
N ILE A 434 12.16 16.46 -17.54
CA ILE A 434 10.95 16.37 -18.36
C ILE A 434 10.91 14.94 -18.90
N SER A 435 9.87 14.20 -18.54
CA SER A 435 9.59 12.86 -19.08
C SER A 435 8.55 12.92 -20.20
N GLN A 436 8.46 11.85 -20.96
CA GLN A 436 7.47 11.68 -22.03
C GLN A 436 6.02 11.82 -21.52
N GLU A 437 5.72 11.20 -20.38
CA GLU A 437 4.41 11.32 -19.76
C GLU A 437 4.39 12.50 -18.76
N VAL A 438 3.53 13.49 -19.05
CA VAL A 438 3.31 14.63 -18.17
C VAL A 438 2.16 14.37 -17.24
N HIS A 439 2.41 14.45 -15.93
CA HIS A 439 1.36 14.41 -14.92
C HIS A 439 0.97 15.81 -14.46
N LEU A 440 -0.34 16.12 -14.55
CA LEU A 440 -0.93 17.34 -14.01
C LEU A 440 -1.67 17.01 -12.72
N PHE A 441 -1.35 17.73 -11.64
CA PHE A 441 -2.02 17.53 -10.35
C PHE A 441 -3.43 18.12 -10.38
N SER A 442 -4.38 17.43 -9.75
CA SER A 442 -5.76 17.95 -9.62
C SER A 442 -5.79 19.23 -8.80
N GLY A 443 -6.43 20.26 -9.34
CA GLY A 443 -6.56 21.55 -8.71
C GLY A 443 -6.52 22.69 -9.71
N SER A 444 -6.15 23.91 -9.28
CA SER A 444 -5.96 25.03 -10.19
C SER A 444 -4.58 24.99 -10.86
N LEU A 445 -4.45 25.53 -12.05
CA LEU A 445 -3.16 25.71 -12.74
C LEU A 445 -2.13 26.42 -11.85
N ARG A 446 -2.58 27.43 -11.07
CA ARG A 446 -1.75 28.12 -10.05
C ARG A 446 -1.15 27.12 -9.07
N ASN A 447 -1.97 26.24 -8.51
CA ASN A 447 -1.51 25.27 -7.52
C ASN A 447 -0.53 24.26 -8.13
N ASP A 448 -0.78 23.81 -9.35
CA ASP A 448 0.08 22.89 -10.07
C ASP A 448 1.47 23.49 -10.37
N LEU A 449 1.54 24.76 -10.78
CA LEU A 449 2.81 25.47 -11.00
C LEU A 449 3.54 25.73 -9.67
N LYS A 450 2.81 26.09 -8.60
CA LYS A 450 3.37 26.32 -7.27
C LYS A 450 3.93 25.05 -6.61
N VAL A 451 3.62 23.85 -7.10
CA VAL A 451 4.33 22.63 -6.67
C VAL A 451 5.85 22.74 -6.95
N ALA A 452 6.22 23.35 -8.06
CA ALA A 452 7.63 23.54 -8.43
C ALA A 452 8.30 24.72 -7.69
N ALA A 453 7.54 25.81 -7.44
CA ALA A 453 8.03 27.02 -6.78
C ALA A 453 6.94 27.61 -5.87
N PRO A 454 6.84 27.15 -4.60
CA PRO A 454 5.75 27.56 -3.69
C PRO A 454 5.67 29.07 -3.43
N GLN A 455 6.78 29.80 -3.56
CA GLN A 455 6.90 31.23 -3.30
C GLN A 455 6.72 32.09 -4.57
N ALA A 456 6.52 31.48 -5.75
CA ALA A 456 6.35 32.26 -6.98
C ALA A 456 5.10 33.12 -6.94
N SER A 457 5.24 34.38 -7.37
CA SER A 457 4.11 35.29 -7.53
C SER A 457 3.28 34.93 -8.77
N ASP A 458 2.01 35.36 -8.80
CA ASP A 458 1.16 35.12 -9.96
C ASP A 458 1.72 35.78 -11.24
N GLU A 459 2.40 36.90 -11.10
CA GLU A 459 3.07 37.61 -12.18
C GLU A 459 4.20 36.75 -12.79
N GLN A 460 5.07 36.18 -11.95
CA GLN A 460 6.11 35.23 -12.38
C GLN A 460 5.53 33.99 -13.06
N LEU A 461 4.41 33.46 -12.55
CA LEU A 461 3.74 32.32 -13.18
C LEU A 461 3.19 32.66 -14.58
N LEU A 462 2.62 33.84 -14.74
CA LEU A 462 2.10 34.32 -16.04
C LEU A 462 3.24 34.58 -17.03
N ASP A 463 4.36 35.16 -16.58
CA ASP A 463 5.53 35.40 -17.42
C ASP A 463 6.10 34.07 -17.95
N VAL A 464 6.25 33.08 -17.08
CA VAL A 464 6.75 31.75 -17.47
C VAL A 464 5.77 31.04 -18.41
N LEU A 465 4.46 31.16 -18.18
CA LEU A 465 3.45 30.61 -19.10
C LEU A 465 3.51 31.29 -20.46
N ALA A 466 3.70 32.60 -20.52
CA ALA A 466 3.89 33.32 -21.76
C ALA A 466 5.16 32.89 -22.51
N GLU A 467 6.25 32.58 -21.77
CA GLU A 467 7.52 32.09 -22.34
C GLU A 467 7.36 30.74 -23.04
N VAL A 468 6.50 29.87 -22.54
CA VAL A 468 6.18 28.57 -23.16
C VAL A 468 5.05 28.66 -24.21
N GLY A 469 4.59 29.86 -24.57
CA GLY A 469 3.56 30.09 -25.58
C GLY A 469 2.12 30.08 -25.04
N LEU A 470 1.92 30.00 -23.73
CA LEU A 470 0.62 30.11 -23.08
C LEU A 470 0.42 31.53 -22.54
N SER A 471 0.29 32.51 -23.44
CA SER A 471 -0.03 33.89 -23.02
C SER A 471 -1.53 34.13 -23.01
N PRO A 472 -2.05 35.08 -22.18
CA PRO A 472 -3.48 35.41 -22.12
C PRO A 472 -4.13 35.81 -23.44
N ARG A 473 -3.33 36.10 -24.48
CA ARG A 473 -3.79 36.45 -25.83
C ARG A 473 -3.68 35.30 -26.83
N SER A 474 -3.08 34.16 -26.46
CA SER A 474 -2.95 33.02 -27.35
C SER A 474 -4.28 32.28 -27.49
N GLU A 475 -4.53 31.70 -28.68
CA GLU A 475 -5.72 30.89 -28.94
C GLU A 475 -5.81 29.70 -27.95
N SER A 476 -4.67 29.06 -27.68
CA SER A 476 -4.57 27.95 -26.70
C SER A 476 -5.00 28.37 -25.31
N TRP A 477 -4.60 29.56 -24.84
CA TRP A 477 -5.04 30.09 -23.56
C TRP A 477 -6.54 30.30 -23.49
N VAL A 478 -7.12 31.01 -24.47
CA VAL A 478 -8.55 31.31 -24.50
C VAL A 478 -9.39 30.03 -24.51
N ARG A 479 -8.92 29.03 -25.23
CA ARG A 479 -9.63 27.77 -25.40
C ARG A 479 -9.49 26.83 -24.19
N TRP A 480 -8.29 26.67 -23.64
CA TRP A 480 -7.99 25.62 -22.66
C TRP A 480 -7.81 26.15 -21.25
N LEU A 481 -7.52 27.41 -21.08
CA LEU A 481 -7.29 28.07 -19.79
C LEU A 481 -8.22 29.28 -19.58
N PRO A 482 -9.55 29.14 -19.75
CA PRO A 482 -10.49 30.27 -19.78
C PRO A 482 -10.55 31.05 -18.47
N GLN A 483 -10.18 30.44 -17.34
CA GLN A 483 -10.10 31.09 -16.02
C GLN A 483 -8.65 31.46 -15.64
N GLY A 484 -7.72 31.41 -16.61
CA GLY A 484 -6.31 31.70 -16.36
C GLY A 484 -5.68 30.78 -15.35
N LEU A 485 -4.97 31.33 -14.38
CA LEU A 485 -4.33 30.56 -13.29
C LEU A 485 -5.32 29.79 -12.40
N ASP A 486 -6.59 30.18 -12.40
CA ASP A 486 -7.64 29.50 -11.61
C ASP A 486 -8.34 28.39 -12.39
N THR A 487 -7.97 28.15 -13.66
CA THR A 487 -8.50 27.03 -14.43
C THR A 487 -8.22 25.70 -13.72
N ALA A 488 -9.27 24.92 -13.54
CA ALA A 488 -9.18 23.59 -12.93
C ALA A 488 -8.59 22.58 -13.93
N ILE A 489 -7.54 21.87 -13.52
CA ILE A 489 -6.79 20.90 -14.33
C ILE A 489 -6.59 19.58 -13.57
N GLY A 490 -6.11 18.56 -14.28
CA GLY A 490 -5.78 17.25 -13.71
C GLY A 490 -7.01 16.36 -13.52
N ALA A 491 -6.86 15.26 -12.78
CA ALA A 491 -7.86 14.22 -12.66
C ALA A 491 -9.23 14.75 -12.18
N GLY A 492 -10.28 14.38 -12.92
CA GLY A 492 -11.66 14.82 -12.65
C GLY A 492 -12.10 16.08 -13.41
N ASN A 493 -11.23 16.68 -14.21
CA ASN A 493 -11.50 17.80 -15.09
C ASN A 493 -11.33 17.36 -16.55
N ASP A 494 -11.62 18.25 -17.51
CA ASP A 494 -11.42 17.98 -18.92
C ASP A 494 -9.94 17.69 -19.21
N ASP A 495 -9.66 16.66 -19.99
CA ASP A 495 -8.30 16.32 -20.39
C ASP A 495 -7.73 17.43 -21.30
N LEU A 496 -6.63 18.03 -20.86
CA LEU A 496 -5.91 18.98 -21.69
C LEU A 496 -5.18 18.24 -22.83
N PRO A 497 -5.08 18.85 -24.02
CA PRO A 497 -4.25 18.30 -25.08
C PRO A 497 -2.81 18.05 -24.61
N PRO A 498 -2.14 17.00 -25.11
CA PRO A 498 -0.77 16.67 -24.73
C PRO A 498 0.20 17.85 -24.86
N GLU A 499 0.03 18.69 -25.89
CA GLU A 499 0.87 19.86 -26.13
C GLU A 499 0.72 20.90 -25.00
N ILE A 500 -0.49 21.15 -24.53
CA ILE A 500 -0.76 22.09 -23.42
C ILE A 500 -0.20 21.53 -22.12
N ALA A 501 -0.36 20.23 -21.88
CA ALA A 501 0.22 19.57 -20.72
C ALA A 501 1.76 19.67 -20.72
N GLN A 502 2.41 19.49 -21.88
CA GLN A 502 3.86 19.65 -22.03
C GLN A 502 4.31 21.10 -21.81
N GLN A 503 3.55 22.10 -22.31
CA GLN A 503 3.85 23.51 -22.05
C GLN A 503 3.76 23.83 -20.56
N ILE A 504 2.76 23.32 -19.84
CA ILE A 504 2.63 23.49 -18.38
C ILE A 504 3.80 22.80 -17.65
N ALA A 505 4.20 21.60 -18.08
CA ALA A 505 5.36 20.90 -17.50
C ALA A 505 6.66 21.68 -17.69
N LEU A 506 6.87 22.26 -18.88
CA LEU A 506 8.02 23.11 -19.16
C LEU A 506 8.00 24.39 -18.32
N ALA A 507 6.82 25.02 -18.17
CA ALA A 507 6.63 26.17 -17.28
C ALA A 507 7.02 25.85 -15.83
N ARG A 508 6.65 24.65 -15.31
CA ARG A 508 7.09 24.18 -13.98
C ARG A 508 8.62 24.13 -13.84
N ILE A 509 9.31 23.71 -14.89
CA ILE A 509 10.78 23.61 -14.88
C ILE A 509 11.44 24.99 -14.96
N ILE A 510 10.90 25.89 -15.77
CA ILE A 510 11.41 27.25 -15.88
C ILE A 510 11.28 27.97 -14.52
N VAL A 511 10.11 27.91 -13.90
CA VAL A 511 9.87 28.56 -12.59
C VAL A 511 10.69 27.95 -11.47
N ARG A 512 11.02 26.65 -11.56
CA ARG A 512 11.87 25.96 -10.58
C ARG A 512 13.34 26.34 -10.67
N ASP A 513 13.82 26.63 -11.86
CA ASP A 513 15.17 27.09 -12.17
C ASP A 513 16.30 26.19 -11.64
N ALA A 514 16.22 24.86 -11.84
CA ALA A 514 17.28 23.92 -11.49
C ALA A 514 18.52 24.07 -12.37
N PRO A 515 19.77 23.90 -11.82
CA PRO A 515 21.02 24.05 -12.59
C PRO A 515 21.27 22.93 -13.60
N VAL A 516 20.71 21.75 -13.42
CA VAL A 516 20.79 20.60 -14.33
C VAL A 516 19.41 20.30 -14.89
N LEU A 517 19.34 20.19 -16.22
CA LEU A 517 18.11 19.92 -16.95
C LEU A 517 18.24 18.63 -17.75
N ILE A 518 17.26 17.75 -17.65
CA ILE A 518 17.17 16.52 -18.44
C ILE A 518 15.86 16.57 -19.22
N MET A 519 15.95 16.41 -20.53
CA MET A 519 14.80 16.38 -21.43
C MET A 519 14.73 15.03 -22.14
N ASP A 520 13.73 14.21 -21.78
CA ASP A 520 13.47 12.90 -22.41
C ASP A 520 12.16 12.99 -23.21
N GLU A 521 12.25 13.00 -24.54
CA GLU A 521 11.13 13.13 -25.50
C GLU A 521 10.22 14.37 -25.28
N ALA A 522 10.75 15.45 -24.74
CA ALA A 522 9.97 16.65 -24.35
C ALA A 522 9.16 17.32 -25.50
N THR A 523 9.37 16.93 -26.78
CA THR A 523 8.77 17.59 -27.94
C THR A 523 8.33 16.60 -29.04
N SER A 524 8.15 15.31 -28.73
CA SER A 524 7.98 14.26 -29.76
C SER A 524 6.66 14.32 -30.56
N GLU A 525 5.60 14.92 -30.03
CA GLU A 525 4.27 14.96 -30.70
C GLU A 525 3.97 16.26 -31.48
N ALA A 526 4.94 17.13 -31.66
CA ALA A 526 4.71 18.47 -32.14
C ALA A 526 4.88 18.62 -33.67
N GLY A 527 3.87 18.21 -34.42
CA GLY A 527 3.72 18.56 -35.86
C GLY A 527 3.04 19.91 -36.16
N SER A 528 2.60 20.66 -35.13
CA SER A 528 1.80 21.88 -35.22
C SER A 528 2.61 23.16 -34.93
N GLN A 529 2.01 24.35 -35.16
CA GLN A 529 2.61 25.64 -34.76
C GLN A 529 2.96 25.67 -33.25
N SER A 530 2.17 25.00 -32.42
CA SER A 530 2.41 24.85 -30.97
C SER A 530 3.70 24.08 -30.66
N GLY A 531 4.06 23.10 -31.48
CA GLY A 531 5.30 22.33 -31.34
C GLY A 531 6.56 23.16 -31.55
N ARG A 532 6.57 24.09 -32.51
CA ARG A 532 7.71 25.01 -32.69
C ARG A 532 7.88 25.96 -31.53
N ALA A 533 6.78 26.43 -30.92
CA ALA A 533 6.84 27.28 -29.75
C ALA A 533 7.40 26.52 -28.54
N LEU A 534 6.99 25.27 -28.34
CA LEU A 534 7.48 24.39 -27.29
C LEU A 534 8.98 24.08 -27.47
N GLU A 535 9.42 23.80 -28.67
CA GLU A 535 10.83 23.55 -29.00
C GLU A 535 11.71 24.78 -28.73
N GLN A 536 11.28 25.95 -29.17
CA GLN A 536 11.98 27.20 -28.88
C GLN A 536 12.02 27.51 -27.37
N ALA A 537 10.95 27.21 -26.64
CA ALA A 537 10.93 27.37 -25.21
C ALA A 537 11.89 26.39 -24.51
N ALA A 538 11.96 25.14 -24.98
CA ALA A 538 12.90 24.13 -24.47
C ALA A 538 14.37 24.58 -24.70
N ILE A 539 14.71 25.07 -25.91
CA ILE A 539 16.04 25.59 -26.23
C ILE A 539 16.39 26.81 -25.35
N ARG A 540 15.45 27.74 -25.14
CA ARG A 540 15.67 28.88 -24.24
C ARG A 540 15.90 28.45 -22.82
N THR A 541 15.13 27.46 -22.35
CA THR A 541 15.25 26.90 -20.98
C THR A 541 16.59 26.21 -20.77
N ALA A 542 17.19 25.61 -21.81
CA ALA A 542 18.50 24.97 -21.74
C ALA A 542 19.66 25.95 -21.55
N LYS A 543 19.52 27.20 -22.03
CA LYS A 543 20.62 28.19 -21.98
C LYS A 543 21.11 28.47 -20.57
N GLY A 544 22.45 28.36 -20.36
CA GLY A 544 23.11 28.59 -19.08
C GLY A 544 22.95 27.47 -18.05
N ARG A 545 22.28 26.38 -18.43
CA ARG A 545 22.15 25.16 -17.61
C ARG A 545 22.94 24.02 -18.22
N THR A 546 23.37 23.08 -17.41
CA THR A 546 23.92 21.82 -17.92
C THR A 546 22.77 20.93 -18.32
N THR A 547 22.63 20.70 -19.62
CA THR A 547 21.46 20.05 -20.19
C THR A 547 21.80 18.74 -20.87
N LEU A 548 21.06 17.69 -20.56
CA LEU A 548 21.05 16.42 -21.30
C LEU A 548 19.72 16.31 -22.06
N VAL A 549 19.79 16.13 -23.38
CA VAL A 549 18.62 15.89 -24.25
C VAL A 549 18.68 14.48 -24.79
N VAL A 550 17.72 13.64 -24.46
CA VAL A 550 17.53 12.36 -25.15
C VAL A 550 16.82 12.66 -26.47
N ALA A 551 17.62 12.72 -27.54
CA ALA A 551 17.12 13.16 -28.84
C ALA A 551 16.49 12.01 -29.62
N HIS A 552 15.23 12.20 -29.98
CA HIS A 552 14.46 11.32 -30.87
C HIS A 552 14.19 11.98 -32.23
N ARG A 553 14.60 13.24 -32.39
CA ARG A 553 14.46 14.05 -33.61
C ARG A 553 15.80 14.65 -33.99
N LEU A 554 15.96 14.81 -35.31
CA LEU A 554 17.16 15.35 -35.91
C LEU A 554 17.50 16.77 -35.45
N ASP A 555 16.49 17.65 -35.41
CA ASP A 555 16.60 19.04 -35.00
C ASP A 555 17.14 19.19 -33.56
N GLN A 556 16.77 18.30 -32.66
CA GLN A 556 17.29 18.31 -31.28
C GLN A 556 18.79 17.97 -31.20
N ALA A 557 19.23 17.00 -32.01
CA ALA A 557 20.64 16.62 -32.05
C ALA A 557 21.49 17.74 -32.73
N MET A 558 20.97 18.39 -33.75
CA MET A 558 21.65 19.50 -34.45
C MET A 558 21.76 20.76 -33.58
N ALA A 559 20.80 21.01 -32.72
CA ALA A 559 20.77 22.17 -31.83
C ALA A 559 21.67 22.04 -30.61
N ALA A 560 22.21 20.86 -30.32
CA ALA A 560 23.06 20.59 -29.16
C ALA A 560 24.53 20.98 -29.42
N ASP A 561 25.23 21.40 -28.35
CA ASP A 561 26.66 21.75 -28.43
C ASP A 561 27.52 20.49 -28.63
N ARG A 562 27.03 19.34 -28.19
CA ARG A 562 27.71 18.04 -28.26
C ARG A 562 26.72 16.91 -28.46
N VAL A 563 27.10 15.94 -29.28
CA VAL A 563 26.31 14.73 -29.57
C VAL A 563 27.08 13.50 -29.07
N VAL A 564 26.42 12.66 -28.29
CA VAL A 564 26.94 11.38 -27.81
C VAL A 564 26.07 10.28 -28.36
N VAL A 565 26.67 9.31 -29.05
CA VAL A 565 25.96 8.17 -29.64
C VAL A 565 26.10 6.96 -28.73
N MET A 566 24.98 6.39 -28.36
CA MET A 566 24.91 5.18 -27.55
C MET A 566 24.45 3.98 -28.34
N ASP A 567 25.09 2.85 -28.11
CA ASP A 567 24.65 1.54 -28.58
C ASP A 567 24.91 0.48 -27.51
N HIS A 568 23.93 -0.40 -27.27
CA HIS A 568 24.00 -1.49 -26.29
C HIS A 568 24.58 -1.09 -24.91
N GLY A 569 24.20 0.09 -24.42
CA GLY A 569 24.61 0.58 -23.09
C GLY A 569 26.02 1.13 -23.01
N GLN A 570 26.66 1.42 -24.12
CA GLN A 570 27.99 2.01 -24.25
C GLN A 570 27.99 3.22 -25.16
N ILE A 571 28.95 4.12 -24.98
CA ILE A 571 29.18 5.22 -25.90
C ILE A 571 30.06 4.72 -27.05
N ILE A 572 29.62 4.93 -28.29
CA ILE A 572 30.33 4.53 -29.50
C ILE A 572 30.90 5.71 -30.26
N GLU A 573 30.27 6.88 -30.18
CA GLU A 573 30.76 8.13 -30.82
C GLU A 573 30.46 9.33 -29.93
N ASP A 574 31.32 10.34 -29.99
CA ASP A 574 31.26 11.54 -29.17
C ASP A 574 31.93 12.72 -29.91
N GLY A 575 31.19 13.79 -30.16
CA GLY A 575 31.68 14.94 -30.89
C GLY A 575 30.61 15.99 -31.17
N THR A 576 30.93 16.96 -32.00
CA THR A 576 29.92 17.90 -32.52
C THR A 576 29.12 17.27 -33.66
N HIS A 577 27.96 17.85 -34.00
CA HIS A 577 27.13 17.41 -35.13
C HIS A 577 27.96 17.31 -36.43
N ASP A 578 28.70 18.37 -36.73
CA ASP A 578 29.47 18.47 -37.99
C ASP A 578 30.62 17.43 -38.02
N ASP A 579 31.34 17.24 -36.91
CA ASP A 579 32.43 16.26 -36.81
C ASP A 579 31.91 14.84 -37.02
N LEU A 580 30.79 14.48 -36.39
CA LEU A 580 30.23 13.14 -36.46
C LEU A 580 29.59 12.83 -37.81
N VAL A 581 29.01 13.82 -38.49
CA VAL A 581 28.53 13.67 -39.89
C VAL A 581 29.70 13.47 -40.81
N ALA A 582 30.78 14.25 -40.64
CA ALA A 582 31.99 14.14 -41.46
C ALA A 582 32.74 12.80 -41.25
N ALA A 583 32.71 12.25 -40.03
CA ALA A 583 33.30 10.96 -39.72
C ALA A 583 32.63 9.77 -40.43
N GLY A 584 31.37 9.93 -40.90
CA GLY A 584 30.65 8.90 -41.65
C GLY A 584 30.29 7.65 -40.86
N GLY A 585 30.24 7.74 -39.52
CA GLY A 585 29.99 6.63 -38.60
C GLY A 585 28.49 6.37 -38.32
N ALA A 586 28.21 5.81 -37.16
CA ALA A 586 26.86 5.44 -36.71
C ALA A 586 25.91 6.66 -36.65
N TYR A 587 26.43 7.82 -36.21
CA TYR A 587 25.68 9.07 -36.22
C TYR A 587 25.29 9.51 -37.66
N ALA A 588 26.23 9.48 -38.57
CA ALA A 588 25.97 9.83 -39.97
C ALA A 588 24.93 8.90 -40.61
N ASP A 589 24.92 7.62 -40.24
CA ASP A 589 23.90 6.66 -40.68
C ASP A 589 22.51 6.96 -40.08
N LEU A 590 22.44 7.33 -38.80
CA LEU A 590 21.20 7.80 -38.18
C LEU A 590 20.70 9.10 -38.81
N PHE A 591 21.61 10.03 -39.05
CA PHE A 591 21.30 11.30 -39.66
C PHE A 591 20.71 11.13 -41.08
N ARG A 592 21.30 10.26 -41.89
CA ARG A 592 20.78 9.94 -43.23
C ARG A 592 19.38 9.33 -43.21
N ARG A 593 19.11 8.44 -42.26
CA ARG A 593 17.77 7.86 -42.10
C ARG A 593 16.75 8.89 -41.65
N TRP A 594 17.11 9.78 -40.73
CA TRP A 594 16.22 10.85 -40.28
C TRP A 594 15.96 11.93 -41.32
N SER A 595 16.96 12.27 -42.14
CA SER A 595 16.82 13.25 -43.25
C SER A 595 16.08 12.66 -44.45
N GLY A 596 16.28 11.38 -44.77
CA GLY A 596 15.62 10.72 -45.91
C GLY A 596 14.11 10.51 -45.74
N THR A 597 13.61 10.46 -44.52
CA THR A 597 12.17 10.37 -44.25
C THR A 597 11.41 11.69 -44.49
N LYS A 598 12.11 12.81 -44.63
CA LYS A 598 11.49 14.13 -44.93
C LYS A 598 11.32 14.43 -46.44
N GLU A 599 11.92 13.63 -47.32
CA GLU A 599 11.75 13.82 -48.77
C GLU A 599 10.57 13.03 -49.37
N GLU A 600 9.91 12.15 -48.57
CA GLU A 600 8.78 11.33 -49.01
C GLU A 600 7.40 11.75 -48.42
N GLU A 601 7.29 12.80 -47.63
CA GLU A 601 6.03 13.40 -47.16
C GLU A 601 5.81 14.80 -47.85
#